data_a04b47be92a6484dd85d2ba7d48b3fb8
#
_entry.id   a04b47be92a6484dd85d2ba7d48b3fb8
#
_cell.length_a   1.000
_cell.length_b   1.000
_cell.length_c   1.000
_cell.angle_alpha   90.00
_cell.angle_beta   90.00
_cell.angle_gamma   90.00
#
_symmetry.space_group_name_H-M   'P 1'
#
loop_
_entity.id
_entity.type
_entity.pdbx_description
1 polymer ?
#
loop_
_entity_poly.entity_id
_entity_poly.type
_entity_poly.pdbx_seq_one_letter_code
_entity_poly.pdbx_strand_id
1 'polypeptide(L)'
;KEKYASNPDVDTSRSNRNFHFVTPQRSYRAEAEKQIAEAGCRTRSDSVRVVEALVTASPEFFKGKKRAEIKEYFIYALDFIKEHQAEKTIISAVVHMDEKTPHMHLCFVPLTEDGRLSAKDIVGNRKKLTWWQDEFWKHMVKKYPELERGESASETGREHIPPRLYKEAVHLNSLRDKIMELLSGTNPLNARSRAAEIEKL
;
A
#
# COMPACT_ATOMS: atom_id res chain seq x y z
N LYS A 1 -2.57 21.56 -3.45
CA LYS A 1 -2.06 21.55 -2.04
C LYS A 1 -3.13 21.05 -1.07
N GLU A 2 -4.39 21.49 -1.18
CA GLU A 2 -5.49 21.07 -0.29
C GLU A 2 -5.84 19.57 -0.38
N LYS A 3 -5.65 18.96 -1.55
CA LYS A 3 -5.98 17.53 -1.80
C LYS A 3 -5.22 16.55 -0.91
N TYR A 4 -4.06 16.94 -0.39
CA TYR A 4 -3.19 16.11 0.46
C TYR A 4 -3.07 16.60 1.90
N ALA A 5 -3.87 17.61 2.30
CA ALA A 5 -3.85 18.15 3.66
C ALA A 5 -4.13 17.10 4.74
N SER A 6 -4.88 16.05 4.39
CA SER A 6 -5.22 14.92 5.28
C SER A 6 -4.15 13.82 5.32
N ASN A 7 -3.15 13.85 4.43
CA ASN A 7 -2.07 12.86 4.40
C ASN A 7 -0.69 13.56 4.40
N PRO A 8 -0.14 13.85 5.60
CA PRO A 8 1.14 14.55 5.74
C PRO A 8 2.34 13.74 5.21
N ASP A 9 2.18 12.44 4.95
CA ASP A 9 3.24 11.57 4.44
C ASP A 9 3.51 11.77 2.94
N VAL A 10 2.60 12.47 2.23
CA VAL A 10 2.76 12.72 0.78
C VAL A 10 3.66 13.93 0.55
N ASP A 11 4.81 13.70 -0.05
CA ASP A 11 5.69 14.76 -0.56
C ASP A 11 5.24 15.17 -1.97
N THR A 12 4.42 16.22 -2.04
CA THR A 12 3.86 16.72 -3.31
C THR A 12 4.92 17.17 -4.33
N SER A 13 6.15 17.48 -3.89
CA SER A 13 7.26 17.83 -4.79
C SER A 13 7.75 16.61 -5.60
N ARG A 14 7.46 15.40 -5.12
CA ARG A 14 7.82 14.13 -5.72
C ARG A 14 6.68 13.46 -6.50
N SER A 15 5.47 14.03 -6.51
CA SER A 15 4.30 13.41 -7.18
C SER A 15 4.49 13.23 -8.70
N ASN A 16 5.38 14.00 -9.32
CA ASN A 16 5.78 13.81 -10.72
C ASN A 16 6.57 12.51 -10.97
N ARG A 17 7.02 11.83 -9.91
CA ARG A 17 7.70 10.53 -9.98
C ARG A 17 6.72 9.36 -9.97
N ASN A 18 5.46 9.58 -9.59
CA ASN A 18 4.42 8.58 -9.68
C ASN A 18 4.23 8.13 -11.11
N PHE A 19 3.86 6.88 -11.32
CA PHE A 19 3.64 6.36 -12.66
C PHE A 19 2.53 5.33 -12.69
N HIS A 20 1.93 5.15 -13.86
CA HIS A 20 0.82 4.25 -14.08
C HIS A 20 1.22 3.13 -15.03
N PHE A 21 0.77 1.92 -14.75
CA PHE A 21 0.78 0.80 -15.69
C PHE A 21 -0.57 0.68 -16.40
N VAL A 22 -1.65 0.92 -15.64
CA VAL A 22 -3.01 0.96 -16.16
C VAL A 22 -3.67 2.24 -15.65
N THR A 23 -4.24 3.01 -16.58
CA THR A 23 -4.95 4.25 -16.27
C THR A 23 -6.41 4.10 -16.68
N PRO A 24 -7.38 4.36 -15.80
CA PRO A 24 -8.79 4.31 -16.16
C PRO A 24 -9.14 5.40 -17.16
N GLN A 25 -9.97 5.08 -18.15
CA GLN A 25 -10.46 6.06 -19.13
C GLN A 25 -11.63 6.89 -18.58
N ARG A 26 -12.29 6.38 -17.54
CA ARG A 26 -13.44 6.99 -16.85
C ARG A 26 -13.22 6.97 -15.35
N SER A 27 -14.21 7.43 -14.58
CA SER A 27 -14.18 7.20 -13.13
C SER A 27 -14.16 5.71 -12.80
N TYR A 28 -13.56 5.31 -11.68
CA TYR A 28 -13.51 3.92 -11.23
C TYR A 28 -14.90 3.26 -11.21
N ARG A 29 -15.90 4.02 -10.76
CA ARG A 29 -17.29 3.56 -10.74
C ARG A 29 -17.80 3.27 -12.15
N ALA A 30 -17.58 4.18 -13.09
CA ALA A 30 -18.04 4.03 -14.46
C ALA A 30 -17.34 2.88 -15.20
N GLU A 31 -16.04 2.65 -14.93
CA GLU A 31 -15.30 1.49 -15.45
C GLU A 31 -15.86 0.17 -14.89
N ALA A 32 -16.12 0.11 -13.58
CA ALA A 32 -16.68 -1.08 -12.96
C ALA A 32 -18.10 -1.37 -13.49
N GLU A 33 -18.97 -0.36 -13.56
CA GLU A 33 -20.34 -0.50 -14.10
C GLU A 33 -20.33 -0.99 -15.55
N LYS A 34 -19.42 -0.47 -16.39
CA LYS A 34 -19.25 -0.92 -17.78
C LYS A 34 -18.86 -2.41 -17.84
N GLN A 35 -17.82 -2.81 -17.13
CA GLN A 35 -17.34 -4.21 -17.14
C GLN A 35 -18.39 -5.19 -16.61
N ILE A 36 -19.13 -4.81 -15.56
CA ILE A 36 -20.22 -5.61 -15.00
C ILE A 36 -21.36 -5.77 -16.00
N ALA A 37 -21.72 -4.69 -16.71
CA ALA A 37 -22.74 -4.72 -17.75
C ALA A 37 -22.33 -5.59 -18.94
N GLU A 38 -21.09 -5.46 -19.41
CA GLU A 38 -20.52 -6.28 -20.50
C GLU A 38 -20.46 -7.77 -20.15
N ALA A 39 -20.20 -8.09 -18.86
CA ALA A 39 -20.23 -9.48 -18.38
C ALA A 39 -21.64 -10.01 -18.13
N GLY A 40 -22.68 -9.20 -18.23
CA GLY A 40 -24.07 -9.58 -17.96
C GLY A 40 -24.33 -10.00 -16.51
N CYS A 41 -23.50 -9.55 -15.58
CA CYS A 41 -23.57 -9.97 -14.18
C CYS A 41 -24.82 -9.46 -13.48
N ARG A 42 -25.41 -10.32 -12.65
CA ARG A 42 -26.38 -9.88 -11.64
C ARG A 42 -25.65 -9.25 -10.47
N THR A 43 -26.12 -8.06 -10.05
CA THR A 43 -25.58 -7.36 -8.88
C THR A 43 -26.64 -7.20 -7.80
N ARG A 44 -26.21 -7.22 -6.54
CA ARG A 44 -27.02 -6.85 -5.38
C ARG A 44 -26.57 -5.46 -4.89
N SER A 45 -27.34 -4.85 -4.01
CA SER A 45 -27.00 -3.55 -3.41
C SER A 45 -25.68 -3.58 -2.63
N ASP A 46 -25.35 -4.73 -2.02
CA ASP A 46 -24.16 -5.00 -1.22
C ASP A 46 -23.00 -5.65 -2.00
N SER A 47 -23.13 -5.83 -3.31
CA SER A 47 -22.09 -6.43 -4.13
C SER A 47 -20.81 -5.59 -4.13
N VAL A 48 -19.68 -6.22 -3.82
CA VAL A 48 -18.35 -5.62 -4.01
C VAL A 48 -18.08 -5.51 -5.50
N ARG A 49 -17.98 -4.29 -5.99
CA ARG A 49 -17.80 -3.98 -7.43
C ARG A 49 -16.36 -3.74 -7.82
N VAL A 50 -15.55 -3.29 -6.87
CA VAL A 50 -14.11 -3.04 -7.06
C VAL A 50 -13.37 -3.59 -5.86
N VAL A 51 -12.26 -4.25 -6.12
CA VAL A 51 -11.27 -4.66 -5.13
C VAL A 51 -10.03 -3.81 -5.34
N GLU A 52 -9.48 -3.30 -4.25
CA GLU A 52 -8.18 -2.64 -4.24
C GLU A 52 -7.17 -3.57 -3.56
N ALA A 53 -6.03 -3.78 -4.22
CA ALA A 53 -4.87 -4.46 -3.68
C ALA A 53 -3.72 -3.47 -3.54
N LEU A 54 -3.06 -3.49 -2.39
CA LEU A 54 -1.84 -2.73 -2.14
C LEU A 54 -0.65 -3.68 -2.26
N VAL A 55 0.27 -3.35 -3.17
CA VAL A 55 1.51 -4.12 -3.41
C VAL A 55 2.70 -3.26 -3.02
N THR A 56 3.55 -3.79 -2.15
CA THR A 56 4.79 -3.12 -1.70
C THR A 56 5.81 -4.15 -1.21
N ALA A 57 6.98 -3.68 -0.82
CA ALA A 57 7.97 -4.41 -0.04
C ALA A 57 8.46 -3.54 1.12
N SER A 58 9.37 -4.07 1.94
CA SER A 58 9.95 -3.29 3.03
C SER A 58 10.71 -2.06 2.52
N PRO A 59 10.81 -0.98 3.29
CA PRO A 59 11.63 0.18 2.93
C PRO A 59 13.08 -0.19 2.64
N GLU A 60 13.62 -1.18 3.35
CA GLU A 60 14.99 -1.68 3.20
C GLU A 60 15.22 -2.27 1.82
N PHE A 61 14.25 -3.01 1.29
CA PHE A 61 14.31 -3.57 -0.06
C PHE A 61 14.45 -2.49 -1.14
N PHE A 62 13.74 -1.37 -1.00
CA PHE A 62 13.79 -0.28 -1.97
C PHE A 62 14.97 0.68 -1.77
N LYS A 63 15.67 0.59 -0.63
CA LYS A 63 16.79 1.48 -0.31
C LYS A 63 17.92 1.34 -1.33
N GLY A 64 18.29 2.47 -1.94
CA GLY A 64 19.35 2.52 -2.96
C GLY A 64 18.95 2.05 -4.35
N LYS A 65 17.77 1.49 -4.56
CA LYS A 65 17.29 1.08 -5.89
C LYS A 65 16.95 2.31 -6.75
N LYS A 66 17.33 2.24 -8.01
CA LYS A 66 16.98 3.27 -9.01
C LYS A 66 15.51 3.13 -9.43
N ARG A 67 14.95 4.21 -9.96
CA ARG A 67 13.55 4.23 -10.44
C ARG A 67 13.24 3.10 -11.44
N ALA A 68 14.19 2.77 -12.31
CA ALA A 68 14.02 1.67 -13.27
C ALA A 68 13.89 0.31 -12.60
N GLU A 69 14.68 0.02 -11.55
CA GLU A 69 14.64 -1.22 -10.77
C GLU A 69 13.33 -1.32 -9.98
N ILE A 70 12.87 -0.20 -9.41
CA ILE A 70 11.57 -0.13 -8.71
C ILE A 70 10.43 -0.38 -9.70
N LYS A 71 10.51 0.21 -10.90
CA LYS A 71 9.51 -0.03 -11.96
C LYS A 71 9.47 -1.51 -12.36
N GLU A 72 10.63 -2.13 -12.53
CA GLU A 72 10.74 -3.55 -12.87
C GLU A 72 10.17 -4.47 -11.79
N TYR A 73 10.36 -4.12 -10.51
CA TYR A 73 9.72 -4.82 -9.39
C TYR A 73 8.19 -4.81 -9.52
N PHE A 74 7.60 -3.65 -9.77
CA PHE A 74 6.15 -3.54 -9.88
C PHE A 74 5.58 -4.14 -11.18
N ILE A 75 6.34 -4.16 -12.27
CA ILE A 75 5.96 -4.92 -13.48
C ILE A 75 5.86 -6.40 -13.13
N TYR A 76 6.89 -6.96 -12.51
CA TYR A 76 6.92 -8.37 -12.15
C TYR A 76 5.83 -8.74 -11.12
N ALA A 77 5.54 -7.84 -10.18
CA ALA A 77 4.42 -8.00 -9.26
C ALA A 77 3.05 -7.95 -9.97
N LEU A 78 2.90 -7.08 -10.97
CA LEU A 78 1.68 -6.99 -11.76
C LEU A 78 1.45 -8.24 -12.63
N ASP A 79 2.51 -8.86 -13.13
CA ASP A 79 2.42 -10.10 -13.90
C ASP A 79 1.80 -11.22 -13.06
N PHE A 80 2.18 -11.35 -11.78
CA PHE A 80 1.53 -12.28 -10.86
C PHE A 80 0.01 -12.04 -10.75
N ILE A 81 -0.40 -10.79 -10.64
CA ILE A 81 -1.83 -10.46 -10.56
C ILE A 81 -2.55 -10.85 -11.84
N LYS A 82 -1.93 -10.62 -13.02
CA LYS A 82 -2.50 -10.98 -14.33
C LYS A 82 -2.61 -12.49 -14.55
N GLU A 83 -1.77 -13.29 -13.91
CA GLU A 83 -1.89 -14.76 -13.93
C GLU A 83 -3.13 -15.27 -13.18
N HIS A 84 -3.63 -14.49 -12.20
CA HIS A 84 -4.72 -14.89 -11.30
C HIS A 84 -6.02 -14.10 -11.50
N GLN A 85 -5.94 -12.99 -12.22
CA GLN A 85 -7.07 -12.09 -12.49
C GLN A 85 -6.98 -11.58 -13.92
N ALA A 86 -8.04 -11.74 -14.69
CA ALA A 86 -8.04 -11.34 -16.09
C ALA A 86 -7.66 -9.86 -16.26
N GLU A 87 -6.66 -9.59 -17.12
CA GLU A 87 -6.10 -8.25 -17.32
C GLU A 87 -7.17 -7.20 -17.67
N LYS A 88 -8.15 -7.58 -18.46
CA LYS A 88 -9.28 -6.71 -18.84
C LYS A 88 -10.11 -6.20 -17.67
N THR A 89 -10.03 -6.85 -16.50
CA THR A 89 -10.76 -6.46 -15.30
C THR A 89 -10.00 -5.42 -14.47
N ILE A 90 -8.72 -5.21 -14.76
CA ILE A 90 -7.89 -4.23 -14.05
C ILE A 90 -8.28 -2.83 -14.52
N ILE A 91 -8.77 -2.02 -13.59
CA ILE A 91 -9.18 -0.63 -13.84
C ILE A 91 -7.98 0.32 -13.76
N SER A 92 -7.12 0.10 -12.78
CA SER A 92 -5.99 0.99 -12.49
C SER A 92 -4.86 0.22 -11.83
N ALA A 93 -3.63 0.56 -12.19
CA ALA A 93 -2.42 0.17 -11.48
C ALA A 93 -1.48 1.38 -11.46
N VAL A 94 -1.39 2.04 -10.30
CA VAL A 94 -0.59 3.25 -10.08
C VAL A 94 0.44 3.03 -9.00
N VAL A 95 1.68 3.42 -9.26
CA VAL A 95 2.77 3.37 -8.29
C VAL A 95 3.02 4.76 -7.72
N HIS A 96 2.91 4.86 -6.42
CA HIS A 96 3.22 6.06 -5.65
C HIS A 96 4.69 6.03 -5.24
N MET A 97 5.41 7.09 -5.63
CA MET A 97 6.83 7.33 -5.32
C MET A 97 7.01 8.57 -4.43
N ASP A 98 5.91 9.22 -4.09
CA ASP A 98 5.84 10.46 -3.32
C ASP A 98 5.53 10.24 -1.84
N GLU A 99 5.48 9.00 -1.40
CA GLU A 99 5.40 8.62 0.00
C GLU A 99 6.72 7.97 0.47
N LYS A 100 6.77 7.60 1.74
CA LYS A 100 7.99 7.06 2.39
C LYS A 100 8.50 5.79 1.71
N THR A 101 7.58 4.90 1.32
CA THR A 101 7.90 3.62 0.68
C THR A 101 7.16 3.51 -0.64
N PRO A 102 7.82 3.15 -1.76
CA PRO A 102 7.13 2.90 -3.03
C PRO A 102 6.08 1.81 -2.87
N HIS A 103 4.88 2.06 -3.38
CA HIS A 103 3.79 1.09 -3.35
C HIS A 103 2.86 1.26 -4.55
N MET A 104 2.24 0.17 -4.96
CA MET A 104 1.29 0.14 -6.06
C MET A 104 -0.12 -0.07 -5.53
N HIS A 105 -1.02 0.84 -5.88
CA HIS A 105 -2.46 0.64 -5.78
C HIS A 105 -2.96 0.00 -7.06
N LEU A 106 -3.57 -1.16 -6.94
CA LEU A 106 -4.15 -1.91 -8.05
C LEU A 106 -5.64 -2.10 -7.79
N CYS A 107 -6.48 -1.59 -8.68
CA CYS A 107 -7.92 -1.72 -8.59
C CYS A 107 -8.44 -2.58 -9.75
N PHE A 108 -9.30 -3.55 -9.44
CA PHE A 108 -9.90 -4.42 -10.44
C PHE A 108 -11.36 -4.77 -10.10
N VAL A 109 -12.14 -5.12 -11.10
CA VAL A 109 -13.50 -5.66 -10.94
C VAL A 109 -13.38 -7.15 -10.67
N PRO A 110 -13.93 -7.68 -9.55
CA PRO A 110 -13.80 -9.09 -9.19
C PRO A 110 -14.73 -9.99 -10.04
N LEU A 111 -14.44 -10.06 -11.34
CA LEU A 111 -15.12 -10.93 -12.28
C LEU A 111 -14.41 -12.28 -12.32
N THR A 112 -15.15 -13.34 -12.08
CA THR A 112 -14.68 -14.73 -12.21
C THR A 112 -14.57 -15.13 -13.68
N GLU A 113 -13.85 -16.24 -13.99
CA GLU A 113 -13.70 -16.73 -15.37
C GLU A 113 -15.04 -17.07 -16.02
N ASP A 114 -16.01 -17.58 -15.22
CA ASP A 114 -17.37 -17.86 -15.65
C ASP A 114 -18.29 -16.64 -15.70
N GLY A 115 -17.72 -15.42 -15.59
CA GLY A 115 -18.43 -14.17 -15.79
C GLY A 115 -19.30 -13.71 -14.62
N ARG A 116 -19.12 -14.24 -13.39
CA ARG A 116 -19.83 -13.76 -12.19
C ARG A 116 -19.08 -12.67 -11.47
N LEU A 117 -19.79 -11.73 -10.87
CA LEU A 117 -19.21 -10.74 -9.96
C LEU A 117 -19.10 -11.34 -8.55
N SER A 118 -17.90 -11.74 -8.13
CA SER A 118 -17.69 -12.39 -6.84
C SER A 118 -16.31 -12.12 -6.23
N ALA A 119 -16.22 -11.08 -5.41
CA ALA A 119 -15.04 -10.85 -4.59
C ALA A 119 -14.74 -12.02 -3.65
N LYS A 120 -15.78 -12.73 -3.18
CA LYS A 120 -15.64 -13.90 -2.32
C LYS A 120 -14.90 -15.04 -3.01
N ASP A 121 -15.15 -15.28 -4.30
CA ASP A 121 -14.51 -16.38 -5.04
C ASP A 121 -13.07 -16.03 -5.42
N ILE A 122 -12.76 -14.75 -5.63
CA ILE A 122 -11.43 -14.26 -6.01
C ILE A 122 -10.55 -14.00 -4.79
N VAL A 123 -10.97 -13.09 -3.91
CA VAL A 123 -10.21 -12.67 -2.73
C VAL A 123 -10.38 -13.68 -1.59
N GLY A 124 -11.59 -14.20 -1.45
CA GLY A 124 -11.92 -15.28 -0.54
C GLY A 124 -12.02 -14.85 0.93
N ASN A 125 -11.70 -15.81 1.79
CA ASN A 125 -11.66 -15.66 3.24
C ASN A 125 -10.19 -15.51 3.72
N ARG A 126 -10.00 -15.47 5.04
CA ARG A 126 -8.67 -15.35 5.66
C ARG A 126 -7.65 -16.38 5.12
N LYS A 127 -8.07 -17.65 4.92
CA LYS A 127 -7.17 -18.68 4.38
C LYS A 127 -6.74 -18.37 2.94
N LYS A 128 -7.67 -17.88 2.11
CA LYS A 128 -7.35 -17.51 0.73
C LYS A 128 -6.52 -16.23 0.66
N LEU A 129 -6.72 -15.28 1.57
CA LEU A 129 -5.83 -14.11 1.70
C LEU A 129 -4.41 -14.51 2.09
N THR A 130 -4.23 -15.48 3.00
CA THR A 130 -2.91 -16.03 3.31
C THR A 130 -2.30 -16.71 2.08
N TRP A 131 -3.09 -17.50 1.36
CA TRP A 131 -2.65 -18.12 0.10
C TRP A 131 -2.18 -17.08 -0.94
N TRP A 132 -2.93 -15.97 -1.12
CA TRP A 132 -2.52 -14.88 -2.01
C TRP A 132 -1.15 -14.30 -1.62
N GLN A 133 -0.92 -14.10 -0.34
CA GLN A 133 0.36 -13.59 0.15
C GLN A 133 1.50 -14.60 -0.05
N ASP A 134 1.24 -15.88 0.19
CA ASP A 134 2.23 -16.95 0.04
C ASP A 134 2.62 -17.15 -1.43
N GLU A 135 1.64 -17.21 -2.34
CA GLU A 135 1.90 -17.38 -3.78
C GLU A 135 2.57 -16.12 -4.36
N PHE A 136 2.14 -14.93 -3.94
CA PHE A 136 2.83 -13.69 -4.32
C PHE A 136 4.29 -13.70 -3.89
N TRP A 137 4.58 -14.05 -2.64
CA TRP A 137 5.96 -14.17 -2.17
C TRP A 137 6.75 -15.21 -2.97
N LYS A 138 6.21 -16.41 -3.19
CA LYS A 138 6.84 -17.46 -4.01
C LYS A 138 7.13 -17.00 -5.44
N HIS A 139 6.25 -16.20 -6.04
CA HIS A 139 6.47 -15.60 -7.34
C HIS A 139 7.63 -14.59 -7.28
N MET A 140 7.58 -13.66 -6.32
CA MET A 140 8.55 -12.58 -6.22
C MET A 140 9.96 -13.05 -5.90
N VAL A 141 10.16 -14.04 -5.04
CA VAL A 141 11.49 -14.55 -4.67
C VAL A 141 12.23 -15.26 -5.82
N LYS A 142 11.54 -15.67 -6.87
CA LYS A 142 12.19 -16.21 -8.07
C LYS A 142 13.10 -15.17 -8.73
N LYS A 143 12.74 -13.90 -8.65
CA LYS A 143 13.49 -12.79 -9.22
C LYS A 143 14.23 -11.95 -8.17
N TYR A 144 13.68 -11.89 -6.97
CA TYR A 144 14.17 -11.09 -5.84
C TYR A 144 14.37 -11.98 -4.61
N PRO A 145 15.40 -12.84 -4.59
CA PRO A 145 15.60 -13.83 -3.53
C PRO A 145 15.85 -13.22 -2.14
N GLU A 146 16.16 -11.92 -2.08
CA GLU A 146 16.33 -11.17 -0.85
C GLU A 146 15.01 -10.79 -0.15
N LEU A 147 13.86 -11.05 -0.80
CA LEU A 147 12.56 -10.75 -0.20
C LEU A 147 12.17 -11.80 0.84
N GLU A 148 11.91 -11.34 2.04
CA GLU A 148 11.40 -12.18 3.11
C GLU A 148 9.86 -12.20 3.12
N ARG A 149 9.29 -13.37 3.45
CA ARG A 149 7.85 -13.49 3.71
C ARG A 149 7.54 -12.80 5.04
N GLY A 150 6.67 -11.81 5.01
CA GLY A 150 6.21 -11.16 6.25
C GLY A 150 5.53 -12.17 7.19
N GLU A 151 5.72 -11.99 8.49
CA GLU A 151 5.11 -12.83 9.51
C GLU A 151 3.58 -12.77 9.47
N SER A 152 2.95 -13.92 9.59
CA SER A 152 1.50 -14.00 9.64
C SER A 152 0.96 -13.43 10.97
N ALA A 153 -0.12 -12.63 10.91
CA ALA A 153 -0.80 -12.17 12.12
C ALA A 153 -1.32 -13.33 13.00
N SER A 154 -1.55 -14.52 12.41
CA SER A 154 -1.92 -15.72 13.15
C SER A 154 -0.77 -16.32 13.94
N GLU A 155 0.46 -16.13 13.49
CA GLU A 155 1.67 -16.61 14.17
C GLU A 155 2.16 -15.63 15.22
N THR A 156 2.07 -14.33 14.92
CA THR A 156 2.54 -13.27 15.82
C THR A 156 1.54 -12.87 16.89
N GLY A 157 0.26 -13.26 16.74
CA GLY A 157 -0.82 -12.79 17.63
C GLY A 157 -1.05 -11.28 17.59
N ARG A 158 -0.45 -10.55 16.63
CA ARG A 158 -0.59 -9.09 16.54
C ARG A 158 -2.02 -8.71 16.17
N GLU A 159 -2.61 -7.85 16.97
CA GLU A 159 -3.89 -7.25 16.66
C GLU A 159 -3.73 -6.13 15.62
N HIS A 160 -4.76 -5.93 14.81
CA HIS A 160 -4.78 -4.83 13.86
C HIS A 160 -4.90 -3.50 14.59
N ILE A 161 -3.87 -2.67 14.49
CA ILE A 161 -3.90 -1.29 14.96
C ILE A 161 -4.30 -0.40 13.77
N PRO A 162 -5.38 0.40 13.89
CA PRO A 162 -5.76 1.33 12.84
C PRO A 162 -4.57 2.23 12.44
N PRO A 163 -4.33 2.46 11.14
CA PRO A 163 -3.16 3.22 10.66
C PRO A 163 -3.00 4.59 11.31
N ARG A 164 -4.11 5.27 11.63
CA ARG A 164 -4.11 6.55 12.34
C ARG A 164 -3.45 6.44 13.72
N LEU A 165 -3.88 5.45 14.51
CA LEU A 165 -3.35 5.24 15.87
C LEU A 165 -1.88 4.81 15.84
N TYR A 166 -1.50 3.98 14.85
CA TYR A 166 -0.11 3.61 14.65
C TYR A 166 0.77 4.83 14.34
N LYS A 167 0.34 5.69 13.41
CA LYS A 167 1.07 6.92 13.06
C LYS A 167 1.20 7.86 14.26
N GLU A 168 0.14 8.01 15.03
CA GLU A 168 0.14 8.83 16.24
C GLU A 168 1.10 8.27 17.30
N ALA A 169 1.11 6.97 17.52
CA ALA A 169 2.05 6.31 18.43
C ALA A 169 3.52 6.47 17.99
N VAL A 170 3.80 6.34 16.69
CA VAL A 170 5.15 6.56 16.12
C VAL A 170 5.58 8.01 16.31
N HIS A 171 4.67 8.97 16.09
CA HIS A 171 4.96 10.38 16.29
C HIS A 171 5.28 10.70 17.76
N LEU A 172 4.45 10.22 18.68
CA LEU A 172 4.66 10.40 20.13
C LEU A 172 5.99 9.77 20.60
N ASN A 173 6.34 8.59 20.11
CA ASN A 173 7.63 7.97 20.38
C ASN A 173 8.79 8.83 19.87
N SER A 174 8.69 9.37 18.65
CA SER A 174 9.70 10.28 18.10
C SER A 174 9.87 11.55 18.92
N LEU A 175 8.77 12.14 19.41
CA LEU A 175 8.80 13.30 20.30
C LEU A 175 9.47 12.95 21.65
N ARG A 176 9.08 11.82 22.22
CA ARG A 176 9.70 11.33 23.47
C ARG A 176 11.22 11.19 23.30
N ASP A 177 11.67 10.57 22.22
CA ASP A 177 13.09 10.33 21.98
C ASP A 177 13.87 11.65 21.82
N LYS A 178 13.29 12.65 21.13
CA LYS A 178 13.86 14.01 21.05
C LYS A 178 13.93 14.70 22.41
N ILE A 179 12.87 14.61 23.21
CA ILE A 179 12.85 15.17 24.56
C ILE A 179 13.93 14.52 25.42
N MET A 180 14.06 13.21 25.38
CA MET A 180 15.08 12.47 26.12
C MET A 180 16.49 12.83 25.69
N GLU A 181 16.74 13.03 24.39
CA GLU A 181 18.01 13.52 23.86
C GLU A 181 18.33 14.93 24.37
N LEU A 182 17.38 15.86 24.33
CA LEU A 182 17.53 17.22 24.85
C LEU A 182 17.83 17.22 26.35
N LEU A 183 17.12 16.38 27.12
CA LEU A 183 17.32 16.26 28.58
C LEU A 183 18.70 15.67 28.91
N SER A 184 19.14 14.62 28.21
CA SER A 184 20.44 13.97 28.44
C SER A 184 21.62 14.90 28.15
N GLY A 185 21.46 15.86 27.22
CA GLY A 185 22.46 16.88 26.91
C GLY A 185 22.35 18.19 27.73
N THR A 186 21.45 18.22 28.73
CA THR A 186 21.21 19.44 29.52
C THR A 186 22.25 19.63 30.64
N ASN A 187 22.80 20.81 30.73
CA ASN A 187 23.68 21.28 31.81
C ASN A 187 23.29 22.68 32.26
N PRO A 188 23.85 23.22 33.37
CA PRO A 188 23.44 24.53 33.87
C PRO A 188 23.59 25.71 32.89
N LEU A 189 24.52 25.58 31.92
CA LEU A 189 24.78 26.64 30.93
C LEU A 189 23.75 26.67 29.79
N ASN A 190 23.18 25.51 29.43
CA ASN A 190 22.23 25.39 28.30
C ASN A 190 20.79 25.08 28.72
N ALA A 191 20.49 24.95 30.01
CA ALA A 191 19.19 24.53 30.53
C ALA A 191 18.01 25.37 29.99
N ARG A 192 18.16 26.70 29.93
CA ARG A 192 17.10 27.59 29.41
C ARG A 192 16.86 27.41 27.92
N SER A 193 17.91 27.23 27.12
CA SER A 193 17.80 27.01 25.68
C SER A 193 17.12 25.66 25.40
N ARG A 194 17.51 24.59 26.12
CA ARG A 194 16.91 23.27 25.98
C ARG A 194 15.44 23.22 26.41
N ALA A 195 15.08 23.95 27.50
CA ALA A 195 13.68 24.07 27.89
C ALA A 195 12.84 24.74 26.78
N ALA A 196 13.33 25.82 26.19
CA ALA A 196 12.62 26.49 25.08
C ALA A 196 12.55 25.64 23.79
N GLU A 197 13.49 24.72 23.55
CA GLU A 197 13.41 23.77 22.46
C GLU A 197 12.34 22.68 22.73
N ILE A 198 12.24 22.18 23.96
CA ILE A 198 11.25 21.20 24.38
C ILE A 198 9.83 21.79 24.31
N GLU A 199 9.63 23.06 24.71
CA GLU A 199 8.33 23.73 24.61
C GLU A 199 7.81 23.89 23.17
N LYS A 200 8.67 23.77 22.15
CA LYS A 200 8.31 23.88 20.73
C LYS A 200 8.01 22.53 20.07
N LEU A 201 8.25 21.43 20.74
CA LEU A 201 7.94 20.09 20.25
C LEU A 201 6.47 19.72 20.47
#